data_d228a076d9427c98d0dde4e38e021a78
#
_entry.id   d228a076d9427c98d0dde4e38e021a78
#
_cell.length_a   1.000
_cell.length_b   1.000
_cell.length_c   1.000
_cell.angle_alpha   90.00
_cell.angle_beta   90.00
_cell.angle_gamma   90.00
#
_symmetry.space_group_name_H-M   'P 1'
#
loop_
_entity.id
_entity.type
_entity.pdbx_description
1 polymer ?
#
loop_
_entity_poly.entity_id
_entity_poly.type
_entity_poly.pdbx_seq_one_letter_code
_entity_poly.pdbx_strand_id
1 'polypeptide(L)'
;MFYQRWKRSLCTLCAAMLLAFPARAATVEVDGKRLPTEHGWGADGTSYITLRALAEQGAYDLRWDGTRAVLSGAGIELTAVPGENYLEVNGRALYIEEGVGVTEGMTYLPLRTAADATGGALSWDGETATARLALEGARAPQATYDEEELYWLSRIISAESRGEPLLGQLAVGNVVLNRVLHENYPDTIREVVFDEKHGVQFEPVSNATVYEEPVPISVLAAKMCLEGARVVEDCLYFFAPALSPGTWIVENGIYHTTIGCHRFYR
;
A
#
# COMPACT_ATOMS: atom_id res chain seq x y z
N MET A 1 -38.52 58.33 -28.04
CA MET A 1 -37.36 59.12 -27.56
C MET A 1 -36.70 58.37 -26.40
N PHE A 2 -35.91 57.32 -26.73
CA PHE A 2 -35.14 56.60 -25.70
C PHE A 2 -33.79 56.19 -26.32
N TYR A 3 -32.73 56.72 -25.76
CA TYR A 3 -31.33 56.54 -26.12
C TYR A 3 -30.83 55.23 -25.43
N GLN A 4 -30.51 54.18 -26.20
CA GLN A 4 -29.81 53.02 -25.66
C GLN A 4 -28.31 53.16 -25.75
N ARG A 5 -27.64 53.24 -24.59
CA ARG A 5 -26.17 53.25 -24.48
C ARG A 5 -25.71 51.79 -24.47
N TRP A 6 -25.03 51.33 -25.49
CA TRP A 6 -24.26 50.09 -25.51
C TRP A 6 -23.00 50.22 -24.66
N LYS A 7 -22.93 49.45 -23.57
CA LYS A 7 -21.69 49.22 -22.87
C LYS A 7 -21.00 48.01 -23.53
N ARG A 8 -19.85 48.27 -24.17
CA ARG A 8 -18.92 47.23 -24.64
C ARG A 8 -18.19 46.69 -23.44
N SER A 9 -18.46 45.45 -23.04
CA SER A 9 -17.63 44.67 -22.10
C SER A 9 -16.45 44.09 -22.90
N LEU A 10 -15.24 44.57 -22.59
CA LEU A 10 -14.00 43.92 -23.00
C LEU A 10 -13.84 42.65 -22.15
N CYS A 11 -14.06 41.47 -22.73
CA CYS A 11 -13.58 40.23 -22.17
C CYS A 11 -12.08 40.12 -22.43
N THR A 12 -11.28 40.38 -21.40
CA THR A 12 -9.85 40.07 -21.41
C THR A 12 -9.70 38.57 -21.25
N LEU A 13 -9.37 37.89 -22.36
CA LEU A 13 -8.98 36.47 -22.36
C LEU A 13 -7.59 36.39 -21.72
N CYS A 14 -7.52 36.02 -20.42
CA CYS A 14 -6.26 35.53 -19.82
C CYS A 14 -5.98 34.13 -20.36
N ALA A 15 -5.17 34.04 -21.42
CA ALA A 15 -4.56 32.78 -21.85
C ALA A 15 -3.52 32.39 -20.79
N ALA A 16 -3.90 31.49 -19.84
CA ALA A 16 -2.93 30.84 -19.00
C ALA A 16 -2.07 29.92 -19.91
N MET A 17 -0.87 30.37 -20.26
CA MET A 17 0.15 29.49 -20.82
C MET A 17 0.51 28.45 -19.75
N LEU A 18 -0.07 27.25 -19.85
CA LEU A 18 0.45 26.05 -19.21
C LEU A 18 1.82 25.78 -19.85
N LEU A 19 2.88 26.24 -19.19
CA LEU A 19 4.23 25.79 -19.48
C LEU A 19 4.27 24.31 -19.09
N ALA A 20 4.06 23.43 -20.07
CA ALA A 20 4.38 22.01 -19.94
C ALA A 20 5.91 21.92 -19.79
N PHE A 21 6.39 21.90 -18.55
CA PHE A 21 7.76 21.48 -18.30
C PHE A 21 7.85 20.01 -18.74
N PRO A 22 8.83 19.65 -19.59
CA PRO A 22 9.04 18.24 -19.89
C PRO A 22 9.26 17.52 -18.55
N ALA A 23 8.51 16.44 -18.33
CA ALA A 23 8.69 15.60 -17.16
C ALA A 23 10.15 15.13 -17.17
N ARG A 24 10.97 15.76 -16.34
CA ARG A 24 12.39 15.41 -16.23
C ARG A 24 12.41 14.07 -15.47
N ALA A 25 13.05 13.05 -16.06
CA ALA A 25 13.24 11.78 -15.36
C ALA A 25 13.89 12.07 -14.01
N ALA A 26 13.29 11.57 -12.93
CA ALA A 26 13.79 11.81 -11.59
C ALA A 26 15.18 11.20 -11.43
N THR A 27 16.09 11.97 -10.86
CA THR A 27 17.40 11.48 -10.42
C THR A 27 17.23 10.81 -9.05
N VAL A 28 17.95 9.72 -8.81
CA VAL A 28 18.02 9.07 -7.49
C VAL A 28 19.41 9.25 -6.90
N GLU A 29 19.46 9.72 -5.65
CA GLU A 29 20.68 9.85 -4.85
C GLU A 29 20.55 9.02 -3.57
N VAL A 30 21.63 8.34 -3.20
CA VAL A 30 21.75 7.63 -1.91
C VAL A 30 22.98 8.17 -1.18
N ASP A 31 22.80 8.65 0.06
CA ASP A 31 23.85 9.28 0.89
C ASP A 31 24.66 10.35 0.12
N GLY A 32 23.92 11.20 -0.65
CA GLY A 32 24.51 12.28 -1.46
C GLY A 32 25.20 11.83 -2.75
N LYS A 33 25.26 10.53 -3.03
CA LYS A 33 25.83 9.97 -4.26
C LYS A 33 24.74 9.71 -5.28
N ARG A 34 24.84 10.35 -6.44
CA ARG A 34 23.94 10.11 -7.56
C ARG A 34 24.13 8.72 -8.14
N LEU A 35 23.04 7.97 -8.29
CA LEU A 35 23.05 6.67 -8.95
C LEU A 35 23.04 6.80 -10.48
N PRO A 36 23.72 5.88 -11.20
CA PRO A 36 23.49 5.69 -12.64
C PRO A 36 22.01 5.36 -12.92
N THR A 37 21.49 5.74 -14.09
CA THR A 37 20.07 5.58 -14.44
C THR A 37 19.63 4.11 -14.53
N GLU A 38 20.54 3.18 -14.78
CA GLU A 38 20.30 1.74 -14.74
C GLU A 38 20.10 1.20 -13.32
N HIS A 39 20.48 1.96 -12.30
CA HIS A 39 20.40 1.59 -10.88
C HIS A 39 19.40 2.40 -10.08
N GLY A 40 19.07 3.62 -10.54
CA GLY A 40 18.11 4.48 -9.88
C GLY A 40 17.47 5.46 -10.88
N TRP A 41 16.14 5.40 -11.00
CA TRP A 41 15.40 6.20 -11.98
C TRP A 41 14.02 6.62 -11.49
N GLY A 42 13.38 7.53 -12.20
CA GLY A 42 11.98 7.88 -12.01
C GLY A 42 11.15 7.53 -13.24
N ALA A 43 9.96 6.97 -13.01
CA ALA A 43 8.95 6.72 -14.03
C ALA A 43 7.55 6.89 -13.42
N ASP A 44 6.62 7.48 -14.16
CA ASP A 44 5.21 7.62 -13.80
C ASP A 44 4.95 8.18 -12.39
N GLY A 45 5.80 9.12 -11.95
CA GLY A 45 5.71 9.75 -10.63
C GLY A 45 6.35 8.97 -9.49
N THR A 46 6.85 7.76 -9.75
CA THR A 46 7.52 6.90 -8.77
C THR A 46 9.03 6.85 -9.04
N SER A 47 9.85 6.91 -8.00
CA SER A 47 11.29 6.66 -8.08
C SER A 47 11.61 5.23 -7.68
N TYR A 48 12.54 4.61 -8.38
CA TYR A 48 12.93 3.20 -8.21
C TYR A 48 14.42 3.06 -7.92
N ILE A 49 14.78 1.98 -7.25
CA ILE A 49 16.16 1.59 -6.98
C ILE A 49 16.33 0.08 -7.19
N THR A 50 17.43 -0.33 -7.82
CA THR A 50 17.77 -1.75 -7.88
C THR A 50 18.27 -2.25 -6.53
N LEU A 51 17.96 -3.52 -6.17
CA LEU A 51 18.50 -4.13 -4.94
C LEU A 51 20.02 -4.20 -4.95
N ARG A 52 20.65 -4.25 -6.14
CA ARG A 52 22.10 -4.17 -6.27
C ARG A 52 22.64 -2.83 -5.78
N ALA A 53 22.07 -1.71 -6.25
CA ALA A 53 22.48 -0.40 -5.79
C ALA A 53 22.19 -0.20 -4.31
N LEU A 54 21.06 -0.67 -3.80
CA LEU A 54 20.73 -0.62 -2.39
C LEU A 54 21.74 -1.39 -1.54
N ALA A 55 22.15 -2.57 -2.00
CA ALA A 55 23.17 -3.39 -1.35
C ALA A 55 24.54 -2.68 -1.31
N GLU A 56 24.96 -2.14 -2.45
CA GLU A 56 26.27 -1.44 -2.56
C GLU A 56 26.33 -0.17 -1.70
N GLN A 57 25.25 0.64 -1.67
CA GLN A 57 25.24 1.87 -0.89
C GLN A 57 25.05 1.61 0.62
N GLY A 58 24.25 0.62 1.01
CA GLY A 58 23.99 0.27 2.41
C GLY A 58 24.94 -0.74 3.00
N ALA A 59 25.96 -1.20 2.23
CA ALA A 59 26.91 -2.25 2.62
C ALA A 59 26.21 -3.56 3.07
N TYR A 60 25.17 -3.96 2.32
CA TYR A 60 24.45 -5.21 2.53
C TYR A 60 24.97 -6.30 1.60
N ASP A 61 24.84 -7.55 2.01
CA ASP A 61 25.07 -8.72 1.17
C ASP A 61 23.81 -9.01 0.35
N LEU A 62 23.93 -9.08 -0.98
CA LEU A 62 22.85 -9.43 -1.89
C LEU A 62 23.13 -10.79 -2.54
N ARG A 63 22.19 -11.73 -2.43
CA ARG A 63 22.24 -13.02 -3.09
C ARG A 63 20.92 -13.36 -3.79
N TRP A 64 20.99 -14.21 -4.79
CA TRP A 64 19.85 -14.83 -5.45
C TRP A 64 19.77 -16.30 -5.03
N ASP A 65 18.61 -16.78 -4.55
CA ASP A 65 18.44 -18.17 -4.09
C ASP A 65 17.75 -19.09 -5.13
N GLY A 66 17.59 -18.62 -6.36
CA GLY A 66 16.92 -19.32 -7.45
C GLY A 66 15.51 -18.80 -7.74
N THR A 67 14.83 -18.18 -6.77
CA THR A 67 13.46 -17.66 -6.91
C THR A 67 13.32 -16.21 -6.43
N ARG A 68 14.17 -15.78 -5.50
CA ARG A 68 14.06 -14.49 -4.82
C ARG A 68 15.40 -13.84 -4.60
N ALA A 69 15.39 -12.53 -4.55
CA ALA A 69 16.51 -11.73 -4.06
C ALA A 69 16.47 -11.69 -2.53
N VAL A 70 17.62 -11.93 -1.90
CA VAL A 70 17.81 -11.87 -0.45
C VAL A 70 18.88 -10.84 -0.15
N LEU A 71 18.52 -9.82 0.63
CA LEU A 71 19.42 -8.77 1.12
C LEU A 71 19.61 -8.96 2.61
N SER A 72 20.86 -9.04 3.08
CA SER A 72 21.18 -9.27 4.49
C SER A 72 22.38 -8.47 4.96
N GLY A 73 22.50 -8.25 6.28
CA GLY A 73 23.57 -7.48 6.90
C GLY A 73 23.07 -6.20 7.58
N ALA A 74 23.89 -5.63 8.47
CA ALA A 74 23.55 -4.41 9.24
C ALA A 74 22.15 -4.43 9.91
N GLY A 75 21.70 -5.62 10.34
CA GLY A 75 20.39 -5.79 11.01
C GLY A 75 19.18 -5.86 10.07
N ILE A 76 19.39 -5.99 8.76
CA ILE A 76 18.35 -6.25 7.77
C ILE A 76 18.38 -7.72 7.35
N GLU A 77 17.20 -8.31 7.19
CA GLU A 77 16.97 -9.56 6.48
C GLU A 77 15.73 -9.35 5.61
N LEU A 78 15.94 -9.07 4.32
CA LEU A 78 14.91 -8.75 3.36
C LEU A 78 14.84 -9.82 2.28
N THR A 79 13.62 -10.23 1.91
CA THR A 79 13.36 -11.09 0.76
C THR A 79 12.37 -10.42 -0.19
N ALA A 80 12.68 -10.44 -1.49
CA ALA A 80 11.84 -9.90 -2.55
C ALA A 80 11.75 -10.91 -3.71
N VAL A 81 10.52 -11.31 -4.03
CA VAL A 81 10.22 -12.24 -5.13
C VAL A 81 9.72 -11.43 -6.32
N PRO A 82 10.40 -11.47 -7.48
CA PRO A 82 9.92 -10.79 -8.68
C PRO A 82 8.50 -11.17 -9.06
N GLY A 83 7.66 -10.15 -9.32
CA GLY A 83 6.26 -10.31 -9.66
C GLY A 83 5.30 -10.36 -8.47
N GLU A 84 5.78 -10.53 -7.23
CA GLU A 84 4.94 -10.42 -6.04
C GLU A 84 4.68 -8.95 -5.68
N ASN A 85 3.49 -8.67 -5.14
CA ASN A 85 3.09 -7.32 -4.71
C ASN A 85 3.53 -7.00 -3.27
N TYR A 86 4.59 -7.63 -2.79
CA TYR A 86 5.14 -7.39 -1.46
C TYR A 86 6.60 -7.82 -1.36
N LEU A 87 7.23 -7.36 -0.30
CA LEU A 87 8.48 -7.92 0.21
C LEU A 87 8.35 -8.22 1.70
N GLU A 88 9.18 -9.11 2.20
CA GLU A 88 9.32 -9.38 3.63
C GLU A 88 10.64 -8.81 4.14
N VAL A 89 10.63 -8.16 5.29
CA VAL A 89 11.84 -7.62 5.94
C VAL A 89 11.68 -7.66 7.45
N ASN A 90 12.60 -8.33 8.16
CA ASN A 90 12.62 -8.38 9.63
C ASN A 90 11.28 -8.75 10.26
N GLY A 91 10.57 -9.73 9.67
CA GLY A 91 9.25 -10.18 10.12
C GLY A 91 8.06 -9.28 9.70
N ARG A 92 8.33 -8.12 9.10
CA ARG A 92 7.34 -7.23 8.48
C ARG A 92 7.00 -7.69 7.06
N ALA A 93 5.83 -7.30 6.55
CA ALA A 93 5.46 -7.47 5.16
C ALA A 93 5.04 -6.11 4.57
N LEU A 94 5.77 -5.61 3.58
CA LEU A 94 5.52 -4.33 2.94
C LEU A 94 4.85 -4.54 1.60
N TYR A 95 3.66 -3.97 1.43
CA TYR A 95 2.91 -4.02 0.17
C TYR A 95 3.54 -3.10 -0.88
N ILE A 96 3.56 -3.55 -2.13
CA ILE A 96 4.07 -2.83 -3.29
C ILE A 96 3.00 -2.90 -4.38
N GLU A 97 2.33 -1.80 -4.65
CA GLU A 97 1.23 -1.76 -5.62
C GLU A 97 1.69 -2.21 -7.02
N GLU A 98 2.84 -1.71 -7.48
CA GLU A 98 3.44 -2.04 -8.78
C GLU A 98 4.13 -3.41 -8.79
N GLY A 99 4.29 -4.02 -7.63
CA GLY A 99 5.03 -5.27 -7.44
C GLY A 99 6.54 -5.10 -7.43
N VAL A 100 7.22 -6.19 -7.09
CA VAL A 100 8.68 -6.34 -7.19
C VAL A 100 9.06 -6.52 -8.66
N GLY A 101 9.75 -5.54 -9.23
CA GLY A 101 10.07 -5.56 -10.65
C GLY A 101 11.44 -6.14 -10.99
N VAL A 102 11.66 -6.41 -12.29
CA VAL A 102 12.97 -6.80 -12.85
C VAL A 102 13.27 -5.94 -14.07
N THR A 103 14.47 -5.40 -14.13
CA THR A 103 15.01 -4.70 -15.30
C THR A 103 16.43 -5.17 -15.56
N GLU A 104 16.76 -5.54 -16.80
CA GLU A 104 18.10 -6.03 -17.18
C GLU A 104 18.65 -7.12 -16.25
N GLY A 105 17.78 -8.03 -15.76
CA GLY A 105 18.17 -9.09 -14.84
C GLY A 105 18.41 -8.62 -13.38
N MET A 106 18.08 -7.38 -13.04
CA MET A 106 18.19 -6.82 -11.69
C MET A 106 16.82 -6.62 -11.07
N THR A 107 16.62 -7.12 -9.86
CA THR A 107 15.41 -6.86 -9.07
C THR A 107 15.43 -5.39 -8.61
N TYR A 108 14.28 -4.71 -8.71
CA TYR A 108 14.12 -3.34 -8.25
C TYR A 108 12.85 -3.14 -7.43
N LEU A 109 12.85 -2.08 -6.64
CA LEU A 109 11.75 -1.67 -5.76
C LEU A 109 11.45 -0.17 -5.94
N PRO A 110 10.23 0.28 -5.62
CA PRO A 110 9.99 1.68 -5.36
C PRO A 110 10.92 2.19 -4.24
N LEU A 111 11.48 3.38 -4.42
CA LEU A 111 12.45 3.96 -3.49
C LEU A 111 11.86 4.16 -2.09
N ARG A 112 10.55 4.43 -1.98
CA ARG A 112 9.83 4.52 -0.70
C ARG A 112 9.85 3.18 0.03
N THR A 113 9.53 2.08 -0.67
CA THR A 113 9.58 0.75 -0.08
C THR A 113 11.00 0.38 0.39
N ALA A 114 12.02 0.78 -0.37
CA ALA A 114 13.42 0.60 0.04
C ALA A 114 13.75 1.41 1.31
N ALA A 115 13.25 2.66 1.42
CA ALA A 115 13.40 3.48 2.62
C ALA A 115 12.70 2.84 3.83
N ASP A 116 11.45 2.41 3.67
CA ASP A 116 10.65 1.77 4.73
C ASP A 116 11.27 0.45 5.21
N ALA A 117 11.87 -0.31 4.28
CA ALA A 117 12.55 -1.56 4.59
C ALA A 117 13.86 -1.36 5.36
N THR A 118 14.62 -0.31 5.03
CA THR A 118 15.94 -0.04 5.61
C THR A 118 15.90 0.90 6.81
N GLY A 119 14.76 1.61 7.03
CA GLY A 119 14.68 2.71 7.98
C GLY A 119 15.38 3.98 7.51
N GLY A 120 15.70 4.07 6.21
CA GLY A 120 16.31 5.23 5.59
C GLY A 120 15.36 6.42 5.49
N ALA A 121 15.90 7.63 5.52
CA ALA A 121 15.12 8.85 5.34
C ALA A 121 14.98 9.19 3.86
N LEU A 122 13.75 9.35 3.39
CA LEU A 122 13.44 9.70 2.00
C LEU A 122 13.03 11.17 1.90
N SER A 123 13.60 11.90 0.93
CA SER A 123 13.22 13.27 0.63
C SER A 123 13.14 13.51 -0.90
N TRP A 124 12.38 14.54 -1.29
CA TRP A 124 12.22 14.94 -2.67
C TRP A 124 12.59 16.41 -2.85
N ASP A 125 13.41 16.68 -3.85
CA ASP A 125 13.76 18.01 -4.30
C ASP A 125 13.08 18.30 -5.64
N GLY A 126 12.04 19.12 -5.61
CA GLY A 126 11.25 19.46 -6.79
C GLY A 126 11.98 20.37 -7.79
N GLU A 127 12.98 21.14 -7.34
CA GLU A 127 13.73 22.04 -8.24
C GLU A 127 14.69 21.26 -9.15
N THR A 128 15.31 20.23 -8.58
CA THR A 128 16.26 19.37 -9.31
C THR A 128 15.64 18.07 -9.80
N ALA A 129 14.36 17.79 -9.46
CA ALA A 129 13.69 16.54 -9.70
C ALA A 129 14.52 15.35 -9.16
N THR A 130 14.95 15.43 -7.89
CA THR A 130 15.83 14.45 -7.26
C THR A 130 15.17 13.82 -6.05
N ALA A 131 15.08 12.48 -6.04
CA ALA A 131 14.72 11.69 -4.87
C ALA A 131 16.01 11.32 -4.12
N ARG A 132 16.06 11.61 -2.81
CA ARG A 132 17.22 11.32 -1.95
C ARG A 132 16.87 10.33 -0.87
N LEU A 133 17.63 9.26 -0.80
CA LEU A 133 17.56 8.26 0.27
C LEU A 133 18.83 8.39 1.14
N ALA A 134 18.64 8.62 2.42
CA ALA A 134 19.74 8.62 3.40
C ALA A 134 19.72 7.29 4.17
N LEU A 135 20.78 6.51 4.04
CA LEU A 135 20.98 5.23 4.72
C LEU A 135 21.98 5.35 5.88
N GLU A 136 22.83 6.40 5.88
CA GLU A 136 23.81 6.61 6.94
C GLU A 136 23.13 6.71 8.31
N GLY A 137 23.50 5.81 9.24
CA GLY A 137 22.88 5.72 10.56
C GLY A 137 21.48 5.12 10.60
N ALA A 138 20.91 4.74 9.46
CA ALA A 138 19.61 4.07 9.40
C ALA A 138 19.65 2.70 10.09
N ARG A 139 18.52 2.32 10.67
CA ARG A 139 18.33 0.99 11.28
C ARG A 139 17.03 0.40 10.73
N ALA A 140 17.15 -0.75 10.10
CA ALA A 140 16.00 -1.46 9.58
C ALA A 140 14.96 -1.73 10.70
N PRO A 141 13.73 -1.26 10.57
CA PRO A 141 12.71 -1.47 11.57
C PRO A 141 12.40 -2.96 11.75
N GLN A 142 12.07 -3.33 12.98
CA GLN A 142 11.52 -4.65 13.31
C GLN A 142 10.01 -4.60 13.31
N ALA A 143 9.36 -5.75 13.15
CA ALA A 143 7.92 -5.84 13.33
C ALA A 143 7.53 -5.42 14.76
N THR A 144 6.58 -4.50 14.87
CA THR A 144 6.09 -3.95 16.13
C THR A 144 4.58 -4.15 16.27
N TYR A 145 4.03 -5.18 15.61
CA TYR A 145 2.60 -5.48 15.70
C TYR A 145 2.24 -5.85 17.13
N ASP A 146 1.11 -5.34 17.58
CA ASP A 146 0.44 -5.91 18.74
C ASP A 146 0.01 -7.35 18.41
N GLU A 147 0.31 -8.30 19.29
CA GLU A 147 0.01 -9.72 19.06
C GLU A 147 -1.52 -9.95 18.97
N GLU A 148 -2.32 -9.21 19.73
CA GLU A 148 -3.78 -9.30 19.69
C GLU A 148 -4.33 -8.71 18.38
N GLU A 149 -3.80 -7.60 17.90
CA GLU A 149 -4.19 -7.01 16.61
C GLU A 149 -3.90 -7.96 15.45
N LEU A 150 -2.69 -8.50 15.37
CA LEU A 150 -2.33 -9.46 14.34
C LEU A 150 -3.15 -10.74 14.43
N TYR A 151 -3.42 -11.22 15.66
CA TYR A 151 -4.24 -12.41 15.93
C TYR A 151 -5.65 -12.27 15.36
N TRP A 152 -6.36 -11.19 15.70
CA TRP A 152 -7.74 -11.02 15.26
C TRP A 152 -7.85 -10.61 13.79
N LEU A 153 -6.96 -9.74 13.31
CA LEU A 153 -7.00 -9.30 11.91
C LEU A 153 -6.72 -10.46 10.95
N SER A 154 -5.73 -11.30 11.23
CA SER A 154 -5.42 -12.45 10.37
C SER A 154 -6.55 -13.47 10.32
N ARG A 155 -7.23 -13.71 11.45
CA ARG A 155 -8.34 -14.65 11.54
C ARG A 155 -9.58 -14.17 10.81
N ILE A 156 -9.95 -12.90 10.98
CA ILE A 156 -11.12 -12.39 10.26
C ILE A 156 -10.87 -12.31 8.76
N ILE A 157 -9.69 -11.89 8.31
CA ILE A 157 -9.31 -11.92 6.89
C ILE A 157 -9.41 -13.36 6.35
N SER A 158 -8.88 -14.34 7.08
CA SER A 158 -8.91 -15.74 6.66
C SER A 158 -10.34 -16.28 6.60
N ALA A 159 -11.16 -16.00 7.59
CA ALA A 159 -12.52 -16.51 7.68
C ALA A 159 -13.42 -15.93 6.56
N GLU A 160 -13.25 -14.65 6.24
CA GLU A 160 -14.04 -13.95 5.22
C GLU A 160 -13.52 -14.13 3.78
N SER A 161 -12.20 -14.32 3.61
CA SER A 161 -11.60 -14.17 2.28
C SER A 161 -10.44 -15.11 1.96
N ARG A 162 -10.30 -16.25 2.66
CA ARG A 162 -9.19 -17.21 2.39
C ARG A 162 -9.11 -17.72 0.95
N GLY A 163 -10.21 -17.71 0.22
CA GLY A 163 -10.27 -18.10 -1.20
C GLY A 163 -10.02 -16.96 -2.19
N GLU A 164 -9.88 -15.73 -1.70
CA GLU A 164 -9.64 -14.56 -2.52
C GLU A 164 -8.14 -14.39 -2.84
N PRO A 165 -7.80 -13.72 -3.96
CA PRO A 165 -6.44 -13.26 -4.20
C PRO A 165 -5.95 -12.36 -3.07
N LEU A 166 -4.62 -12.20 -2.91
CA LEU A 166 -4.01 -11.35 -1.88
C LEU A 166 -4.65 -9.95 -1.81
N LEU A 167 -4.92 -9.32 -2.95
CA LEU A 167 -5.55 -8.00 -3.02
C LEU A 167 -6.96 -8.00 -2.39
N GLY A 168 -7.74 -9.08 -2.58
CA GLY A 168 -9.05 -9.22 -1.96
C GLY A 168 -8.97 -9.39 -0.45
N GLN A 169 -7.97 -10.13 0.02
CA GLN A 169 -7.70 -10.30 1.46
C GLN A 169 -7.23 -9.00 2.12
N LEU A 170 -6.35 -8.23 1.44
CA LEU A 170 -5.98 -6.87 1.87
C LEU A 170 -7.20 -5.94 1.97
N ALA A 171 -8.09 -6.01 0.98
CA ALA A 171 -9.30 -5.17 0.96
C ALA A 171 -10.24 -5.47 2.15
N VAL A 172 -10.42 -6.75 2.51
CA VAL A 172 -11.17 -7.13 3.71
C VAL A 172 -10.49 -6.60 4.97
N GLY A 173 -9.17 -6.75 5.10
CA GLY A 173 -8.40 -6.20 6.22
C GLY A 173 -8.50 -4.68 6.31
N ASN A 174 -8.49 -3.98 5.18
CA ASN A 174 -8.67 -2.53 5.15
C ASN A 174 -10.05 -2.09 5.64
N VAL A 175 -11.13 -2.82 5.30
CA VAL A 175 -12.47 -2.51 5.84
C VAL A 175 -12.49 -2.63 7.36
N VAL A 176 -11.86 -3.65 7.94
CA VAL A 176 -11.75 -3.78 9.41
C VAL A 176 -11.01 -2.58 10.01
N LEU A 177 -9.83 -2.22 9.46
CA LEU A 177 -9.05 -1.09 9.95
C LEU A 177 -9.73 0.27 9.72
N ASN A 178 -10.45 0.44 8.61
CA ASN A 178 -11.24 1.65 8.35
C ASN A 178 -12.35 1.79 9.40
N ARG A 179 -13.00 0.70 9.80
CA ARG A 179 -14.01 0.71 10.87
C ARG A 179 -13.40 1.11 12.21
N VAL A 180 -12.22 0.58 12.57
CA VAL A 180 -11.49 1.00 13.79
C VAL A 180 -11.22 2.51 13.82
N LEU A 181 -10.98 3.12 12.66
CA LEU A 181 -10.70 4.56 12.54
C LEU A 181 -11.96 5.42 12.43
N HIS A 182 -13.15 4.82 12.29
CA HIS A 182 -14.38 5.54 12.02
C HIS A 182 -15.23 5.70 13.29
N GLU A 183 -15.67 6.92 13.59
CA GLU A 183 -16.40 7.33 14.82
C GLU A 183 -17.64 6.51 15.19
N ASN A 184 -18.25 5.80 14.23
CA ASN A 184 -19.45 5.00 14.46
C ASN A 184 -19.17 3.55 14.85
N TYR A 185 -17.91 3.13 14.85
CA TYR A 185 -17.46 1.77 15.17
C TYR A 185 -16.57 1.75 16.40
N PRO A 186 -16.33 0.56 16.99
CA PRO A 186 -15.38 0.40 18.09
C PRO A 186 -13.93 0.75 17.71
N ASP A 187 -13.12 1.06 18.73
CA ASP A 187 -11.76 1.59 18.57
C ASP A 187 -10.66 0.49 18.46
N THR A 188 -11.03 -0.78 18.52
CA THR A 188 -10.08 -1.90 18.42
C THR A 188 -10.50 -2.93 17.38
N ILE A 189 -9.53 -3.62 16.78
CA ILE A 189 -9.77 -4.67 15.77
C ILE A 189 -10.69 -5.75 16.37
N ARG A 190 -10.40 -6.21 17.58
CA ARG A 190 -11.20 -7.22 18.26
C ARG A 190 -12.65 -6.77 18.44
N GLU A 191 -12.87 -5.56 18.94
CA GLU A 191 -14.24 -5.06 19.15
C GLU A 191 -14.99 -4.84 17.84
N VAL A 192 -14.32 -4.40 16.75
CA VAL A 192 -14.92 -4.30 15.41
C VAL A 192 -15.31 -5.68 14.89
N VAL A 193 -14.48 -6.71 15.10
CA VAL A 193 -14.78 -8.08 14.68
C VAL A 193 -16.03 -8.63 15.39
N PHE A 194 -16.19 -8.33 16.68
CA PHE A 194 -17.29 -8.81 17.52
C PHE A 194 -18.42 -7.78 17.71
N ASP A 195 -18.45 -6.70 16.92
CA ASP A 195 -19.49 -5.67 17.01
C ASP A 195 -20.86 -6.23 16.61
N GLU A 196 -21.84 -6.10 17.50
CA GLU A 196 -23.23 -6.53 17.30
C GLU A 196 -24.21 -5.35 17.40
N LYS A 197 -23.72 -4.11 17.51
CA LYS A 197 -24.55 -2.91 17.72
C LYS A 197 -25.68 -2.76 16.68
N HIS A 198 -25.42 -3.18 15.44
CA HIS A 198 -26.38 -3.16 14.33
C HIS A 198 -26.63 -4.56 13.73
N GLY A 199 -26.51 -5.61 14.56
CA GLY A 199 -26.50 -7.01 14.15
C GLY A 199 -25.08 -7.52 13.92
N VAL A 200 -24.94 -8.85 13.82
CA VAL A 200 -23.63 -9.49 13.58
C VAL A 200 -23.01 -8.93 12.29
N GLN A 201 -21.84 -8.34 12.43
CA GLN A 201 -21.16 -7.68 11.31
C GLN A 201 -20.39 -8.68 10.43
N PHE A 202 -19.91 -9.78 11.04
CA PHE A 202 -19.12 -10.81 10.37
C PHE A 202 -19.72 -12.19 10.68
N GLU A 203 -20.20 -12.89 9.65
CA GLU A 203 -20.80 -14.24 9.81
C GLU A 203 -19.84 -15.25 10.49
N PRO A 204 -18.51 -15.21 10.25
CA PRO A 204 -17.53 -16.05 10.94
C PRO A 204 -17.57 -16.00 12.46
N VAL A 205 -18.07 -14.94 13.05
CA VAL A 205 -18.26 -14.85 14.51
C VAL A 205 -19.40 -15.79 14.97
N SER A 206 -20.52 -15.80 14.22
CA SER A 206 -21.70 -16.62 14.56
C SER A 206 -21.47 -18.11 14.35
N ASN A 207 -20.70 -18.49 13.31
CA ASN A 207 -20.42 -19.90 12.98
C ASN A 207 -19.09 -20.41 13.56
N ALA A 208 -18.40 -19.57 14.36
CA ALA A 208 -17.13 -19.84 15.03
C ALA A 208 -15.92 -20.07 14.12
N THR A 209 -16.00 -19.82 12.80
CA THR A 209 -14.85 -19.97 11.88
C THR A 209 -13.77 -18.92 12.11
N VAL A 210 -14.09 -17.80 12.78
CA VAL A 210 -13.11 -16.78 13.20
C VAL A 210 -12.05 -17.32 14.17
N TYR A 211 -12.31 -18.44 14.84
CA TYR A 211 -11.37 -19.09 15.77
C TYR A 211 -10.46 -20.13 15.09
N GLU A 212 -10.71 -20.45 13.82
CA GLU A 212 -9.84 -21.35 13.06
C GLU A 212 -8.46 -20.71 12.81
N GLU A 213 -7.44 -21.58 12.65
CA GLU A 213 -6.10 -21.10 12.30
C GLU A 213 -6.11 -20.42 10.93
N PRO A 214 -5.60 -19.17 10.81
CA PRO A 214 -5.60 -18.46 9.55
C PRO A 214 -4.63 -19.09 8.55
N VAL A 215 -4.98 -19.07 7.28
CA VAL A 215 -4.05 -19.51 6.23
C VAL A 215 -2.86 -18.52 6.11
N PRO A 216 -1.65 -19.00 5.73
CA PRO A 216 -0.44 -18.16 5.72
C PRO A 216 -0.58 -16.84 4.95
N ILE A 217 -1.28 -16.86 3.81
CA ILE A 217 -1.49 -15.66 3.00
C ILE A 217 -2.37 -14.62 3.71
N SER A 218 -3.30 -15.03 4.59
CA SER A 218 -4.12 -14.12 5.39
C SER A 218 -3.33 -13.48 6.52
N VAL A 219 -2.35 -14.20 7.10
CA VAL A 219 -1.40 -13.62 8.07
C VAL A 219 -0.53 -12.58 7.38
N LEU A 220 -0.07 -12.86 6.16
CA LEU A 220 0.70 -11.93 5.34
C LEU A 220 -0.11 -10.68 5.01
N ALA A 221 -1.38 -10.83 4.58
CA ALA A 221 -2.29 -9.72 4.33
C ALA A 221 -2.52 -8.86 5.59
N ALA A 222 -2.72 -9.49 6.76
CA ALA A 222 -2.86 -8.78 8.02
C ALA A 222 -1.62 -7.93 8.36
N LYS A 223 -0.42 -8.50 8.22
CA LYS A 223 0.84 -7.76 8.40
C LYS A 223 0.92 -6.56 7.47
N MET A 224 0.65 -6.73 6.18
CA MET A 224 0.65 -5.61 5.21
C MET A 224 -0.37 -4.53 5.57
N CYS A 225 -1.57 -4.90 6.01
CA CYS A 225 -2.58 -3.94 6.47
C CYS A 225 -2.09 -3.14 7.69
N LEU A 226 -1.47 -3.81 8.67
CA LEU A 226 -0.90 -3.16 9.86
C LEU A 226 0.32 -2.28 9.51
N GLU A 227 1.07 -2.60 8.44
CA GLU A 227 2.12 -1.76 7.87
C GLU A 227 1.59 -0.59 7.03
N GLY A 228 0.28 -0.45 6.93
CA GLY A 228 -0.35 0.70 6.26
C GLY A 228 -0.75 0.47 4.81
N ALA A 229 -0.74 -0.78 4.30
CA ALA A 229 -1.28 -1.07 2.97
C ALA A 229 -2.75 -0.63 2.87
N ARG A 230 -3.09 0.11 1.81
CA ARG A 230 -4.45 0.59 1.54
C ARG A 230 -4.80 0.30 0.07
N VAL A 231 -5.83 -0.52 -0.14
CA VAL A 231 -6.29 -0.93 -1.47
C VAL A 231 -7.77 -0.58 -1.73
N VAL A 232 -8.52 -0.20 -0.69
CA VAL A 232 -9.94 0.19 -0.77
C VAL A 232 -10.24 1.47 0.02
N GLU A 233 -9.27 2.39 0.11
CA GLU A 233 -9.43 3.73 0.75
C GLU A 233 -10.29 3.70 2.03
N ASP A 234 -11.43 4.42 2.04
CA ASP A 234 -12.35 4.61 3.16
C ASP A 234 -13.58 3.68 3.13
N CYS A 235 -13.51 2.53 2.43
CA CYS A 235 -14.60 1.56 2.39
C CYS A 235 -14.89 0.97 3.78
N LEU A 236 -16.17 0.95 4.15
CA LEU A 236 -16.66 0.41 5.42
C LEU A 236 -17.48 -0.88 5.26
N TYR A 237 -17.88 -1.21 4.03
CA TYR A 237 -18.75 -2.33 3.74
C TYR A 237 -18.22 -3.15 2.56
N PHE A 238 -18.46 -4.45 2.64
CA PHE A 238 -18.28 -5.36 1.51
C PHE A 238 -19.30 -6.50 1.56
N PHE A 239 -19.53 -7.13 0.44
CA PHE A 239 -20.28 -8.38 0.35
C PHE A 239 -19.93 -9.14 -0.94
N ALA A 240 -20.18 -10.45 -0.94
CA ALA A 240 -20.07 -11.32 -2.11
C ALA A 240 -21.42 -11.44 -2.78
N PRO A 241 -21.66 -10.91 -4.00
CA PRO A 241 -22.98 -10.95 -4.68
C PRO A 241 -23.50 -12.36 -4.95
N ALA A 242 -22.61 -13.35 -5.03
CA ALA A 242 -22.97 -14.74 -5.21
C ALA A 242 -23.59 -15.37 -3.94
N LEU A 243 -23.31 -14.81 -2.76
CA LEU A 243 -23.75 -15.34 -1.46
C LEU A 243 -24.88 -14.50 -0.85
N SER A 244 -24.92 -13.22 -1.13
CA SER A 244 -25.91 -12.29 -0.57
C SER A 244 -26.29 -11.22 -1.59
N PRO A 245 -27.55 -10.77 -1.65
CA PRO A 245 -27.93 -9.63 -2.48
C PRO A 245 -27.32 -8.30 -1.99
N GLY A 246 -26.88 -8.22 -0.74
CA GLY A 246 -26.33 -7.00 -0.14
C GLY A 246 -27.29 -5.80 -0.19
N THR A 247 -28.62 -6.04 -0.11
CA THR A 247 -29.66 -5.04 -0.42
C THR A 247 -29.44 -3.73 0.31
N TRP A 248 -29.23 -3.80 1.64
CA TRP A 248 -29.03 -2.59 2.42
C TRP A 248 -27.76 -1.83 2.00
N ILE A 249 -26.64 -2.54 1.74
CA ILE A 249 -25.37 -1.94 1.34
C ILE A 249 -25.53 -1.27 -0.04
N VAL A 250 -26.23 -1.93 -0.98
CA VAL A 250 -26.45 -1.39 -2.33
C VAL A 250 -27.36 -0.15 -2.31
N GLU A 251 -28.34 -0.12 -1.41
CA GLU A 251 -29.28 1.00 -1.30
C GLU A 251 -28.72 2.21 -0.55
N ASN A 252 -27.79 2.00 0.40
CA ASN A 252 -27.30 3.04 1.32
C ASN A 252 -25.83 3.39 1.14
N GLY A 253 -25.01 2.51 0.55
CA GLY A 253 -23.58 2.70 0.35
C GLY A 253 -23.25 3.29 -1.02
N ILE A 254 -22.05 3.86 -1.12
CA ILE A 254 -21.48 4.32 -2.38
C ILE A 254 -20.53 3.25 -2.89
N TYR A 255 -20.87 2.62 -4.03
CA TYR A 255 -19.99 1.63 -4.65
C TYR A 255 -18.61 2.22 -4.96
N HIS A 256 -17.56 1.53 -4.54
CA HIS A 256 -16.17 1.90 -4.80
C HIS A 256 -15.54 0.99 -5.87
N THR A 257 -15.44 -0.32 -5.59
CA THR A 257 -14.77 -1.26 -6.50
C THR A 257 -15.23 -2.70 -6.28
N THR A 258 -14.81 -3.58 -7.19
CA THR A 258 -14.93 -5.03 -7.06
C THR A 258 -13.53 -5.65 -7.11
N ILE A 259 -13.16 -6.44 -6.10
CA ILE A 259 -11.92 -7.18 -6.04
C ILE A 259 -12.26 -8.65 -5.77
N GLY A 260 -11.83 -9.54 -6.64
CA GLY A 260 -12.21 -10.95 -6.57
C GLY A 260 -13.72 -11.14 -6.59
N CYS A 261 -14.27 -11.86 -5.62
CA CYS A 261 -15.70 -12.11 -5.48
C CYS A 261 -16.45 -11.02 -4.68
N HIS A 262 -15.76 -10.04 -4.09
CA HIS A 262 -16.34 -9.03 -3.21
C HIS A 262 -16.52 -7.67 -3.88
N ARG A 263 -17.63 -7.01 -3.54
CA ARG A 263 -17.89 -5.60 -3.85
C ARG A 263 -17.69 -4.76 -2.60
N PHE A 264 -16.97 -3.64 -2.75
CA PHE A 264 -16.62 -2.74 -1.67
C PHE A 264 -17.35 -1.40 -1.80
N TYR A 265 -17.80 -0.86 -0.67
CA TYR A 265 -18.64 0.34 -0.56
C TYR A 265 -18.15 1.24 0.59
N ARG A 266 -18.36 2.55 0.39
CA ARG A 266 -18.20 3.60 1.40
C ARG A 266 -19.48 3.86 2.13
#